data_3c603f8a58408b934037f2ac4a0f2dd0
#
_entry.id   3c603f8a58408b934037f2ac4a0f2dd0
#
_cell.length_a   1.000
_cell.length_b   1.000
_cell.length_c   1.000
_cell.angle_alpha   90.00
_cell.angle_beta   90.00
_cell.angle_gamma   90.00
#
_symmetry.space_group_name_H-M   'P 1'
#
loop_
_entity.id
_entity.type
_entity.pdbx_description
1 polymer ?
#
loop_
_entity_poly.entity_id
_entity_poly.type
_entity_poly.pdbx_seq_one_letter_code
_entity_poly.pdbx_strand_id
1 'polypeptide(L)'
;MNTVKHSIVVLLGLLLLAGCATSTVESRRKEKYEVYGALPPDEKELVDKGQIKTGMSQDAVYIAWGAPAQILQNQTGNSGVQTVWLYEGTTMQETRYWTFREVPHGGHVFFERYLDRDYDPRNYVSAELVFVNGKLSSWRTLPRPTY
;
A
#
# COMPACT_ATOMS: atom_id res chain seq x y z
N MET A 1 7.62 30.10 36.57
CA MET A 1 7.97 30.16 35.11
C MET A 1 8.40 28.81 34.54
N ASN A 2 8.84 27.84 35.35
CA ASN A 2 9.26 26.49 34.87
C ASN A 2 8.10 25.51 34.63
N THR A 3 7.02 25.59 35.35
CA THR A 3 5.84 24.72 35.21
C THR A 3 5.13 24.85 33.86
N VAL A 4 5.07 26.08 33.30
CA VAL A 4 4.44 26.34 32.00
C VAL A 4 5.27 25.74 30.85
N LYS A 5 6.61 25.75 30.95
CA LYS A 5 7.50 25.14 29.94
C LYS A 5 7.37 23.62 29.90
N HIS A 6 7.22 22.97 31.05
CA HIS A 6 7.03 21.50 31.09
C HIS A 6 5.66 21.10 30.55
N SER A 7 4.60 21.89 30.80
CA SER A 7 3.26 21.62 30.27
C SER A 7 3.20 21.74 28.75
N ILE A 8 3.92 22.72 28.16
CA ILE A 8 3.98 22.89 26.69
C ILE A 8 4.75 21.74 26.02
N VAL A 9 5.84 21.28 26.63
CA VAL A 9 6.63 20.15 26.09
C VAL A 9 5.83 18.85 26.14
N VAL A 10 5.08 18.60 27.22
CA VAL A 10 4.21 17.42 27.33
C VAL A 10 3.07 17.49 26.31
N LEU A 11 2.46 18.65 26.10
CA LEU A 11 1.40 18.83 25.10
C LEU A 11 1.91 18.64 23.68
N LEU A 12 3.10 19.11 23.38
CA LEU A 12 3.75 18.94 22.06
C LEU A 12 4.14 17.48 21.80
N GLY A 13 4.56 16.75 22.84
CA GLY A 13 4.86 15.32 22.77
C GLY A 13 3.65 14.43 22.51
N LEU A 14 2.46 14.81 23.02
CA LEU A 14 1.21 14.07 22.78
C LEU A 14 0.70 14.22 21.32
N LEU A 15 1.02 15.33 20.66
CA LEU A 15 0.61 15.56 19.25
C LEU A 15 1.39 14.70 18.25
N LEU A 16 2.55 14.17 18.62
CA LEU A 16 3.37 13.32 17.74
C LEU A 16 2.95 11.83 17.74
N LEU A 17 2.00 11.43 18.59
CA LEU A 17 1.44 10.08 18.63
C LEU A 17 0.21 9.89 17.72
N ALA A 18 -0.09 10.85 16.82
CA ALA A 18 -1.03 10.63 15.73
C ALA A 18 -0.42 9.60 14.77
N GLY A 19 -0.40 8.34 15.23
CA GLY A 19 0.14 7.19 14.53
C GLY A 19 -0.46 7.05 13.15
N CYS A 20 0.29 6.47 12.23
CA CYS A 20 -0.16 6.04 10.91
C CYS A 20 -1.47 5.27 11.03
N ALA A 21 -2.59 5.97 10.89
CA ALA A 21 -3.90 5.33 10.84
C ALA A 21 -3.90 4.48 9.56
N THR A 22 -3.86 3.16 9.72
CA THR A 22 -4.04 2.23 8.61
C THR A 22 -5.36 2.57 7.93
N SER A 23 -5.34 2.89 6.64
CA SER A 23 -6.52 3.21 5.86
C SER A 23 -7.41 1.97 5.76
N THR A 24 -8.46 1.91 6.60
CA THR A 24 -9.45 0.83 6.61
C THR A 24 -10.66 1.19 5.75
N VAL A 25 -11.46 0.20 5.35
CA VAL A 25 -12.74 0.46 4.65
C VAL A 25 -13.61 1.41 5.47
N GLU A 26 -13.67 1.23 6.79
CA GLU A 26 -14.46 2.10 7.67
C GLU A 26 -13.96 3.54 7.67
N SER A 27 -12.65 3.78 7.74
CA SER A 27 -12.10 5.14 7.71
C SER A 27 -12.39 5.82 6.37
N ARG A 28 -12.27 5.10 5.26
CA ARG A 28 -12.55 5.61 3.92
C ARG A 28 -14.06 5.87 3.69
N ARG A 29 -14.94 5.07 4.29
CA ARG A 29 -16.38 5.33 4.31
C ARG A 29 -16.72 6.63 5.03
N LYS A 30 -16.06 6.92 6.15
CA LYS A 30 -16.22 8.19 6.86
C LYS A 30 -15.70 9.38 6.03
N GLU A 31 -14.55 9.20 5.39
CA GLU A 31 -13.96 10.21 4.51
C GLU A 31 -14.86 10.53 3.32
N LYS A 32 -15.46 9.52 2.70
CA LYS A 32 -16.33 9.62 1.51
C LYS A 32 -17.80 9.37 1.86
N TYR A 33 -18.26 9.89 3.00
CA TYR A 33 -19.59 9.59 3.56
C TYR A 33 -20.73 9.84 2.58
N GLU A 34 -20.73 10.97 1.88
CA GLU A 34 -21.80 11.32 0.93
C GLU A 34 -21.82 10.36 -0.27
N VAL A 35 -20.64 10.06 -0.82
CA VAL A 35 -20.52 9.12 -1.94
C VAL A 35 -20.99 7.73 -1.52
N TYR A 36 -20.51 7.24 -0.35
CA TYR A 36 -20.95 5.96 0.16
C TYR A 36 -22.48 5.93 0.40
N GLY A 37 -23.03 7.02 0.94
CA GLY A 37 -24.47 7.16 1.17
C GLY A 37 -25.31 7.00 -0.11
N ALA A 38 -24.79 7.50 -1.23
CA ALA A 38 -25.45 7.48 -2.55
C ALA A 38 -25.28 6.15 -3.31
N LEU A 39 -24.40 5.23 -2.86
CA LEU A 39 -24.22 3.93 -3.53
C LEU A 39 -25.48 3.06 -3.46
N PRO A 40 -25.79 2.27 -4.50
CA PRO A 40 -26.80 1.23 -4.45
C PRO A 40 -26.53 0.21 -3.34
N PRO A 41 -27.56 -0.44 -2.76
CA PRO A 41 -27.38 -1.38 -1.65
C PRO A 41 -26.43 -2.55 -1.96
N ASP A 42 -26.47 -3.06 -3.18
CA ASP A 42 -25.60 -4.14 -3.66
C ASP A 42 -24.12 -3.69 -3.78
N GLU A 43 -23.89 -2.43 -4.18
CA GLU A 43 -22.52 -1.87 -4.20
C GLU A 43 -22.00 -1.61 -2.80
N LYS A 44 -22.84 -1.15 -1.85
CA LYS A 44 -22.47 -0.98 -0.44
C LYS A 44 -22.00 -2.29 0.18
N GLU A 45 -22.74 -3.37 -0.07
CA GLU A 45 -22.38 -4.70 0.46
C GLU A 45 -21.02 -5.17 -0.08
N LEU A 46 -20.73 -4.95 -1.36
CA LEU A 46 -19.43 -5.29 -1.95
C LEU A 46 -18.31 -4.42 -1.37
N VAL A 47 -18.52 -3.12 -1.30
CA VAL A 47 -17.56 -2.16 -0.73
C VAL A 47 -17.21 -2.53 0.73
N ASP A 48 -18.21 -2.86 1.54
CA ASP A 48 -18.01 -3.25 2.94
C ASP A 48 -17.19 -4.53 3.09
N LYS A 49 -17.28 -5.42 2.11
CA LYS A 49 -16.47 -6.66 2.03
C LYS A 49 -15.10 -6.44 1.36
N GLY A 50 -14.77 -5.22 0.94
CA GLY A 50 -13.56 -4.93 0.18
C GLY A 50 -13.57 -5.57 -1.22
N GLN A 51 -14.74 -5.76 -1.79
CA GLN A 51 -14.93 -6.35 -3.12
C GLN A 51 -15.29 -5.28 -4.16
N ILE A 52 -14.91 -5.54 -5.40
CA ILE A 52 -15.19 -4.64 -6.53
C ILE A 52 -15.88 -5.40 -7.67
N LYS A 53 -16.66 -4.68 -8.47
CA LYS A 53 -17.27 -5.20 -9.70
C LYS A 53 -17.15 -4.17 -10.82
N THR A 54 -17.27 -4.61 -12.07
CA THR A 54 -17.36 -3.72 -13.24
C THR A 54 -18.54 -2.76 -13.09
N GLY A 55 -18.37 -1.52 -13.56
CA GLY A 55 -19.36 -0.46 -13.46
C GLY A 55 -19.27 0.39 -12.19
N MET A 56 -18.53 -0.03 -11.16
CA MET A 56 -18.29 0.79 -9.98
C MET A 56 -17.55 2.08 -10.32
N SER A 57 -17.87 3.16 -9.60
CA SER A 57 -17.14 4.42 -9.70
C SER A 57 -15.74 4.33 -9.08
N GLN A 58 -14.85 5.26 -9.46
CA GLN A 58 -13.52 5.37 -8.83
C GLN A 58 -13.62 5.56 -7.31
N ASP A 59 -14.57 6.39 -6.83
CA ASP A 59 -14.77 6.60 -5.41
C ASP A 59 -15.25 5.32 -4.69
N ALA A 60 -16.16 4.55 -5.28
CA ALA A 60 -16.59 3.27 -4.70
C ALA A 60 -15.42 2.28 -4.59
N VAL A 61 -14.59 2.19 -5.63
CA VAL A 61 -13.37 1.37 -5.62
C VAL A 61 -12.37 1.88 -4.59
N TYR A 62 -12.19 3.21 -4.47
CA TYR A 62 -11.34 3.81 -3.43
C TYR A 62 -11.82 3.42 -2.03
N ILE A 63 -13.12 3.47 -1.77
CA ILE A 63 -13.64 3.07 -0.45
C ILE A 63 -13.34 1.59 -0.19
N ALA A 64 -13.50 0.71 -1.20
CA ALA A 64 -13.26 -0.72 -1.05
C ALA A 64 -11.77 -1.05 -0.87
N TRP A 65 -10.90 -0.54 -1.74
CA TRP A 65 -9.49 -0.95 -1.84
C TRP A 65 -8.49 0.07 -1.32
N GLY A 66 -8.89 1.34 -1.21
CA GLY A 66 -8.00 2.44 -0.83
C GLY A 66 -7.33 3.10 -2.02
N ALA A 67 -6.38 3.99 -1.71
CA ALA A 67 -5.63 4.72 -2.73
C ALA A 67 -4.70 3.77 -3.52
N PRO A 68 -4.65 3.89 -4.86
CA PRO A 68 -3.65 3.21 -5.66
C PRO A 68 -2.26 3.80 -5.42
N ALA A 69 -1.22 3.03 -5.68
CA ALA A 69 0.17 3.51 -5.65
C ALA A 69 0.45 4.48 -6.80
N GLN A 70 -0.15 4.24 -7.97
CA GLN A 70 0.01 5.10 -9.15
C GLN A 70 -1.32 5.23 -9.91
N ILE A 71 -1.52 6.39 -10.50
CA ILE A 71 -2.66 6.69 -11.39
C ILE A 71 -2.08 7.13 -12.73
N LEU A 72 -2.40 6.39 -13.79
CA LEU A 72 -2.04 6.73 -15.16
C LEU A 72 -3.30 7.17 -15.90
N GLN A 73 -3.24 8.32 -16.55
CA GLN A 73 -4.35 8.83 -17.36
C GLN A 73 -3.94 8.88 -18.83
N ASN A 74 -4.71 8.23 -19.67
CA ASN A 74 -4.54 8.27 -21.10
C ASN A 74 -5.81 8.86 -21.75
N GLN A 75 -5.65 9.90 -22.54
CA GLN A 75 -6.71 10.38 -23.41
C GLN A 75 -6.56 9.67 -24.76
N THR A 76 -7.46 8.74 -25.03
CA THR A 76 -7.47 8.01 -26.30
C THR A 76 -8.52 8.63 -27.22
N GLY A 77 -8.18 9.70 -27.93
CA GLY A 77 -8.99 10.30 -29.01
C GLY A 77 -10.49 10.33 -28.73
N ASN A 78 -11.28 9.72 -29.60
CA ASN A 78 -12.75 9.66 -29.49
C ASN A 78 -13.30 8.62 -28.49
N SER A 79 -12.44 7.83 -27.84
CA SER A 79 -12.86 6.73 -26.95
C SER A 79 -13.06 7.13 -25.48
N GLY A 80 -12.90 8.41 -25.15
CA GLY A 80 -13.06 8.92 -23.78
C GLY A 80 -11.79 8.90 -22.95
N VAL A 81 -11.92 9.24 -21.67
CA VAL A 81 -10.80 9.26 -20.72
C VAL A 81 -10.63 7.87 -20.11
N GLN A 82 -9.48 7.29 -20.34
CA GLN A 82 -9.06 6.06 -19.68
C GLN A 82 -8.14 6.38 -18.50
N THR A 83 -8.46 5.85 -17.33
CA THR A 83 -7.63 5.96 -16.12
C THR A 83 -7.24 4.56 -15.67
N VAL A 84 -5.97 4.33 -15.44
CA VAL A 84 -5.44 3.07 -14.93
C VAL A 84 -4.90 3.28 -13.52
N TRP A 85 -5.39 2.50 -12.57
CA TRP A 85 -4.91 2.47 -11.20
C TRP A 85 -4.01 1.26 -11.00
N LEU A 86 -2.82 1.51 -10.46
CA LEU A 86 -1.86 0.46 -10.13
C LEU A 86 -1.74 0.34 -8.61
N TYR A 87 -1.95 -0.88 -8.11
CA TYR A 87 -1.71 -1.25 -6.72
C TYR A 87 -0.41 -2.02 -6.61
N GLU A 88 0.39 -1.70 -5.61
CA GLU A 88 1.67 -2.35 -5.38
C GLU A 88 1.59 -3.33 -4.20
N GLY A 89 2.34 -4.40 -4.32
CA GLY A 89 2.68 -5.31 -3.23
C GLY A 89 4.18 -5.28 -3.00
N THR A 90 4.60 -5.76 -1.84
CA THR A 90 6.03 -5.91 -1.52
C THR A 90 6.37 -7.38 -1.38
N THR A 91 7.50 -7.79 -1.94
CA THR A 91 8.09 -9.11 -1.76
C THR A 91 9.53 -8.97 -1.28
N MET A 92 10.06 -9.99 -0.61
CA MET A 92 11.45 -10.04 -0.21
C MET A 92 12.26 -10.79 -1.25
N GLN A 93 13.27 -10.14 -1.80
CA GLN A 93 14.25 -10.77 -2.67
C GLN A 93 15.41 -11.28 -1.84
N GLU A 94 15.66 -12.60 -1.87
CA GLU A 94 16.84 -13.19 -1.23
C GLU A 94 18.06 -13.03 -2.14
N THR A 95 19.12 -12.44 -1.61
CA THR A 95 20.43 -12.35 -2.26
C THR A 95 21.43 -13.15 -1.46
N ARG A 96 22.10 -14.11 -2.08
CA ARG A 96 23.13 -14.94 -1.45
C ARG A 96 24.50 -14.47 -1.88
N TYR A 97 25.40 -14.28 -0.91
CA TYR A 97 26.77 -13.89 -1.19
C TYR A 97 27.75 -14.55 -0.23
N TRP A 98 28.98 -14.72 -0.71
CA TRP A 98 30.06 -15.22 0.12
C TRP A 98 30.68 -14.08 0.92
N THR A 99 30.81 -14.28 2.21
CA THR A 99 31.48 -13.35 3.12
C THR A 99 32.42 -14.13 4.07
N PHE A 100 33.08 -13.42 4.98
CA PHE A 100 33.99 -14.00 5.95
C PHE A 100 33.54 -13.64 7.35
N ARG A 101 33.70 -14.58 8.29
CA ARG A 101 33.53 -14.35 9.71
C ARG A 101 34.80 -14.69 10.45
N GLU A 102 35.00 -14.01 11.56
CA GLU A 102 36.10 -14.31 12.49
C GLU A 102 35.74 -15.52 13.34
N VAL A 103 36.64 -16.50 13.36
CA VAL A 103 36.48 -17.71 14.18
C VAL A 103 37.71 -17.79 15.12
N PRO A 104 37.51 -17.60 16.45
CA PRO A 104 38.61 -17.77 17.43
C PRO A 104 38.93 -19.23 17.60
N HIS A 105 40.19 -19.60 17.47
CA HIS A 105 40.67 -20.94 17.72
C HIS A 105 42.10 -20.91 18.28
N GLY A 106 42.35 -21.52 19.47
CA GLY A 106 43.64 -21.65 20.06
C GLY A 106 44.38 -20.33 20.38
N GLY A 107 43.63 -19.25 20.70
CA GLY A 107 44.18 -17.91 20.96
C GLY A 107 44.52 -17.09 19.73
N HIS A 108 44.20 -17.60 18.54
CA HIS A 108 44.32 -16.90 17.24
C HIS A 108 42.95 -16.69 16.61
N VAL A 109 42.83 -15.67 15.75
CA VAL A 109 41.62 -15.40 14.96
C VAL A 109 41.87 -15.84 13.54
N PHE A 110 40.94 -16.67 13.02
CA PHE A 110 40.94 -17.14 11.64
C PHE A 110 39.70 -16.57 10.92
N PHE A 111 39.83 -16.39 9.62
CA PHE A 111 38.68 -15.98 8.78
C PHE A 111 38.13 -17.21 8.06
N GLU A 112 36.88 -17.54 8.36
CA GLU A 112 36.17 -18.63 7.70
C GLU A 112 35.20 -18.02 6.66
N ARG A 113 35.27 -18.54 5.43
CA ARG A 113 34.32 -18.16 4.35
C ARG A 113 33.01 -18.88 4.59
N TYR A 114 31.90 -18.14 4.59
CA TYR A 114 30.57 -18.71 4.67
C TYR A 114 29.60 -18.01 3.71
N LEU A 115 28.48 -18.69 3.39
CA LEU A 115 27.42 -18.16 2.56
C LEU A 115 26.42 -17.42 3.45
N ASP A 116 26.26 -16.13 3.22
CA ASP A 116 25.27 -15.30 3.89
C ASP A 116 24.10 -14.95 2.99
N ARG A 117 23.03 -14.42 3.55
CA ARG A 117 21.81 -14.07 2.86
C ARG A 117 21.29 -12.73 3.34
N ASP A 118 20.98 -11.86 2.40
CA ASP A 118 20.26 -10.63 2.64
C ASP A 118 18.87 -10.70 2.02
N TYR A 119 17.93 -9.98 2.61
CA TYR A 119 16.55 -9.90 2.17
C TYR A 119 16.21 -8.44 1.89
N ASP A 120 16.09 -8.09 0.61
CA ASP A 120 15.74 -6.74 0.17
C ASP A 120 14.26 -6.65 -0.19
N PRO A 121 13.52 -5.67 0.33
CA PRO A 121 12.15 -5.45 -0.09
C PRO A 121 12.10 -4.94 -1.54
N ARG A 122 11.28 -5.58 -2.38
CA ARG A 122 11.02 -5.19 -3.76
C ARG A 122 9.55 -4.97 -3.99
N ASN A 123 9.20 -3.82 -4.51
CA ASN A 123 7.83 -3.53 -4.90
C ASN A 123 7.53 -4.14 -6.26
N TYR A 124 6.30 -4.60 -6.42
CA TYR A 124 5.77 -5.10 -7.69
C TYR A 124 4.32 -4.68 -7.85
N VAL A 125 3.84 -4.57 -9.08
CA VAL A 125 2.42 -4.29 -9.35
C VAL A 125 1.62 -5.54 -9.02
N SER A 126 0.77 -5.45 -7.99
CA SER A 126 -0.07 -6.55 -7.51
C SER A 126 -1.45 -6.58 -8.16
N ALA A 127 -1.95 -5.41 -8.56
CA ALA A 127 -3.21 -5.31 -9.29
C ALA A 127 -3.22 -4.07 -10.20
N GLU A 128 -3.96 -4.21 -11.30
CA GLU A 128 -4.22 -3.15 -12.28
C GLU A 128 -5.72 -3.04 -12.50
N LEU A 129 -6.27 -1.83 -12.37
CA LEU A 129 -7.65 -1.51 -12.57
C LEU A 129 -7.77 -0.49 -13.70
N VAL A 130 -8.64 -0.76 -14.66
CA VAL A 130 -8.87 0.12 -15.81
C VAL A 130 -10.26 0.74 -15.71
N PHE A 131 -10.30 2.06 -15.67
CA PHE A 131 -11.54 2.84 -15.68
C PHE A 131 -11.71 3.51 -17.03
N VAL A 132 -12.94 3.49 -17.52
CA VAL A 132 -13.37 4.22 -18.72
C VAL A 132 -14.47 5.18 -18.30
N ASN A 133 -14.27 6.47 -18.57
CA ASN A 133 -15.23 7.53 -18.17
C ASN A 133 -15.59 7.46 -16.68
N GLY A 134 -14.61 7.19 -15.81
CA GLY A 134 -14.77 7.13 -14.35
C GLY A 134 -15.44 5.86 -13.82
N LYS A 135 -15.74 4.88 -14.67
CA LYS A 135 -16.33 3.59 -14.29
C LYS A 135 -15.34 2.45 -14.49
N LEU A 136 -15.28 1.52 -13.53
CA LEU A 136 -14.42 0.34 -13.61
C LEU A 136 -14.83 -0.53 -14.78
N SER A 137 -13.96 -0.67 -15.75
CA SER A 137 -14.18 -1.47 -16.96
C SER A 137 -13.65 -2.89 -16.77
N SER A 138 -12.42 -3.01 -16.24
CA SER A 138 -11.78 -4.29 -16.00
C SER A 138 -10.72 -4.16 -14.92
N TRP A 139 -10.34 -5.29 -14.33
CA TRP A 139 -9.19 -5.37 -13.42
C TRP A 139 -8.52 -6.73 -13.54
N ARG A 140 -7.27 -6.78 -13.13
CA ARG A 140 -6.50 -8.02 -13.01
C ARG A 140 -5.59 -7.96 -11.79
N THR A 141 -5.42 -9.08 -11.13
CA THR A 141 -4.40 -9.28 -10.11
C THR A 141 -3.19 -9.97 -10.75
N LEU A 142 -2.00 -9.55 -10.33
CA LEU A 142 -0.74 -10.09 -10.84
C LEU A 142 -0.10 -10.96 -9.76
N PRO A 143 0.49 -12.10 -10.12
CA PRO A 143 1.14 -12.98 -9.17
C PRO A 143 2.36 -12.28 -8.54
N ARG A 144 2.68 -12.68 -7.30
CA ARG A 144 3.93 -12.26 -6.65
C ARG A 144 5.10 -12.81 -7.45
N PRO A 145 6.09 -11.98 -7.82
CA PRO A 145 7.31 -12.45 -8.44
C PRO A 145 8.05 -13.42 -7.51
N THR A 146 8.55 -14.51 -8.08
CA THR A 146 9.47 -15.45 -7.43
C THR A 146 10.86 -15.16 -7.94
N TYR A 147 11.76 -14.77 -7.03
CA TYR A 147 13.17 -14.51 -7.33
C TYR A 147 14.05 -15.66 -6.82
#